data_279581dab240a995570e3cb0c8a7ed9e
#
_entry.id   279581dab240a995570e3cb0c8a7ed9e
#
_cell.length_a   1.000
_cell.length_b   1.000
_cell.length_c   1.000
_cell.angle_alpha   90.00
_cell.angle_beta   90.00
_cell.angle_gamma   90.00
#
_symmetry.space_group_name_H-M   'P 1'
#
loop_
_entity.id
_entity.type
_entity.pdbx_description
1 polymer ?
#
loop_
_entity_poly.entity_id
_entity_poly.type
_entity_poly.pdbx_seq_one_letter_code
_entity_poly.pdbx_strand_id
1 'polypeptide(L)'
;MGLPGDGVEVRGELTLVRPAGEADVDLLVAWHADPEVARYWDDETFTPDEMRERLGRDGVDSFIVEAEGEPVGYLQAWRSGVAGGLDGFLIPGARGRGLMPDAARALAVFLLAGGWPEVTVDPYTWNDRAIRAWQKAGFVEHSRHPPDADHSAEWVLMRASLRTL
;
A
#
# COMPACT_ATOMS: atom_id res chain seq x y z
N MET A 1 14.39 -13.85 -3.21
CA MET A 1 13.04 -13.38 -3.53
C MET A 1 13.04 -11.86 -3.58
N GLY A 2 12.75 -11.32 -4.73
CA GLY A 2 12.69 -9.88 -4.97
C GLY A 2 11.26 -9.34 -4.87
N LEU A 3 11.17 -8.02 -5.01
CA LEU A 3 9.92 -7.34 -5.31
C LEU A 3 9.47 -7.70 -6.73
N PRO A 4 8.18 -7.53 -7.07
CA PRO A 4 7.73 -7.68 -8.44
C PRO A 4 8.53 -6.72 -9.33
N GLY A 5 9.17 -7.24 -10.36
CA GLY A 5 9.98 -6.44 -11.26
C GLY A 5 9.18 -5.46 -12.11
N ASP A 6 9.90 -4.61 -12.84
CA ASP A 6 9.30 -3.65 -13.76
C ASP A 6 8.32 -4.31 -14.73
N GLY A 7 7.18 -3.65 -14.94
CA GLY A 7 6.19 -4.07 -15.92
C GLY A 7 5.18 -5.11 -15.45
N VAL A 8 5.24 -5.55 -14.18
CA VAL A 8 4.26 -6.51 -13.64
C VAL A 8 2.97 -5.79 -13.27
N GLU A 9 1.87 -6.17 -13.91
CA GLU A 9 0.52 -5.75 -13.56
C GLU A 9 -0.18 -6.87 -12.81
N VAL A 10 -0.87 -6.52 -11.72
CA VAL A 10 -1.63 -7.47 -10.90
C VAL A 10 -3.11 -7.09 -10.95
N ARG A 11 -3.97 -8.06 -11.29
CA ARG A 11 -5.40 -7.81 -11.40
C ARG A 11 -6.14 -8.38 -10.19
N GLY A 12 -6.96 -7.52 -9.55
CA GLY A 12 -8.01 -7.95 -8.65
C GLY A 12 -9.32 -8.17 -9.42
N GLU A 13 -10.40 -8.35 -8.69
CA GLU A 13 -11.73 -8.45 -9.28
C GLU A 13 -12.26 -7.07 -9.74
N LEU A 14 -11.91 -6.02 -9.02
CA LEU A 14 -12.37 -4.64 -9.24
C LEU A 14 -11.26 -3.71 -9.71
N THR A 15 -10.00 -4.07 -9.52
CA THR A 15 -8.86 -3.18 -9.67
C THR A 15 -7.76 -3.76 -10.54
N LEU A 16 -6.94 -2.85 -11.08
CA LEU A 16 -5.65 -3.15 -11.67
C LEU A 16 -4.58 -2.46 -10.83
N VAL A 17 -3.59 -3.20 -10.40
CA VAL A 17 -2.40 -2.68 -9.69
C VAL A 17 -1.25 -2.70 -10.69
N ARG A 18 -0.84 -1.53 -11.16
CA ARG A 18 0.24 -1.38 -12.14
C ARG A 18 1.43 -0.62 -11.57
N PRO A 19 2.66 -0.87 -12.06
CA PRO A 19 3.82 -0.10 -11.62
C PRO A 19 3.61 1.41 -11.84
N ALA A 20 3.98 2.22 -10.82
CA ALA A 20 4.06 3.66 -10.96
C ALA A 20 5.36 4.03 -11.68
N GLY A 21 5.31 5.08 -12.49
CA GLY A 21 6.47 5.55 -13.23
C GLY A 21 6.48 7.07 -13.40
N GLU A 22 7.38 7.56 -14.24
CA GLU A 22 7.57 9.00 -14.47
C GLU A 22 6.27 9.72 -14.84
N ALA A 23 5.40 9.07 -15.62
CA ALA A 23 4.12 9.66 -16.03
C ALA A 23 3.16 9.88 -14.84
N ASP A 24 3.40 9.25 -13.69
CA ASP A 24 2.56 9.33 -12.50
C ASP A 24 3.07 10.33 -11.46
N VAL A 25 4.25 10.92 -11.67
CA VAL A 25 4.90 11.80 -10.68
C VAL A 25 4.00 12.96 -10.26
N ASP A 26 3.48 13.71 -11.23
CA ASP A 26 2.64 14.88 -10.95
C ASP A 26 1.35 14.49 -10.24
N LEU A 27 0.76 13.37 -10.62
CA LEU A 27 -0.43 12.83 -9.98
C LEU A 27 -0.16 12.45 -8.52
N LEU A 28 0.92 11.75 -8.26
CA LEU A 28 1.31 11.33 -6.90
C LEU A 28 1.64 12.54 -6.01
N VAL A 29 2.34 13.55 -6.55
CA VAL A 29 2.61 14.80 -5.83
C VAL A 29 1.30 15.48 -5.44
N ALA A 30 0.35 15.59 -6.37
CA ALA A 30 -0.95 16.19 -6.11
C ALA A 30 -1.76 15.41 -5.08
N TRP A 31 -1.76 14.08 -5.14
CA TRP A 31 -2.47 13.25 -4.17
C TRP A 31 -1.90 13.39 -2.76
N HIS A 32 -0.58 13.38 -2.60
CA HIS A 32 0.06 13.54 -1.28
C HIS A 32 -0.14 14.95 -0.71
N ALA A 33 -0.39 15.96 -1.55
CA ALA A 33 -0.69 17.32 -1.12
C ALA A 33 -2.16 17.51 -0.67
N ASP A 34 -3.04 16.57 -1.00
CA ASP A 34 -4.43 16.60 -0.53
C ASP A 34 -4.45 16.31 0.99
N PRO A 35 -4.99 17.23 1.82
CA PRO A 35 -5.04 17.03 3.27
C PRO A 35 -5.76 15.75 3.70
N GLU A 36 -6.77 15.29 2.94
CA GLU A 36 -7.50 14.06 3.22
C GLU A 36 -6.70 12.80 2.90
N VAL A 37 -5.60 12.91 2.18
CA VAL A 37 -4.62 11.85 1.97
C VAL A 37 -3.46 12.00 2.95
N ALA A 38 -2.90 13.20 3.07
CA ALA A 38 -1.73 13.49 3.88
C ALA A 38 -1.92 13.08 5.36
N ARG A 39 -3.10 13.34 5.94
CA ARG A 39 -3.40 13.00 7.34
C ARG A 39 -3.27 11.50 7.65
N TYR A 40 -3.40 10.64 6.64
CA TYR A 40 -3.24 9.18 6.77
C TYR A 40 -1.87 8.70 6.29
N TRP A 41 -1.02 9.62 5.85
CA TRP A 41 0.32 9.35 5.34
C TRP A 41 1.36 10.21 6.07
N ASP A 42 1.24 10.28 7.40
CA ASP A 42 2.13 11.04 8.30
C ASP A 42 2.33 12.51 7.91
N ASP A 43 1.34 13.12 7.23
CA ASP A 43 1.38 14.50 6.72
C ASP A 43 2.57 14.79 5.79
N GLU A 44 3.13 13.76 5.16
CA GLU A 44 4.23 13.90 4.22
C GLU A 44 3.76 14.46 2.88
N THR A 45 4.46 15.46 2.38
CA THR A 45 4.29 16.02 1.04
C THR A 45 5.61 15.94 0.28
N PHE A 46 5.55 15.98 -1.05
CA PHE A 46 6.70 15.75 -1.91
C PHE A 46 6.76 16.77 -3.03
N THR A 47 7.97 17.21 -3.37
CA THR A 47 8.24 17.86 -4.65
C THR A 47 8.29 16.82 -5.76
N PRO A 48 8.19 17.18 -7.05
CA PRO A 48 8.37 16.23 -8.14
C PRO A 48 9.70 15.47 -8.09
N ASP A 49 10.79 16.13 -7.75
CA ASP A 49 12.10 15.48 -7.65
C ASP A 49 12.18 14.48 -6.48
N GLU A 50 11.63 14.85 -5.34
CA GLU A 50 11.51 13.94 -4.19
C GLU A 50 10.65 12.72 -4.52
N MET A 51 9.58 12.90 -5.29
CA MET A 51 8.74 11.80 -5.72
C MET A 51 9.48 10.87 -6.70
N ARG A 52 10.25 11.41 -7.64
CA ARG A 52 11.07 10.60 -8.55
C ARG A 52 12.09 9.77 -7.77
N GLU A 53 12.76 10.38 -6.81
CA GLU A 53 13.71 9.67 -5.92
C GLU A 53 13.01 8.55 -5.17
N ARG A 54 11.82 8.81 -4.64
CA ARG A 54 11.01 7.81 -3.92
C ARG A 54 10.63 6.64 -4.82
N LEU A 55 10.20 6.89 -6.05
CA LEU A 55 9.84 5.84 -7.01
C LEU A 55 11.03 4.96 -7.44
N GLY A 56 12.24 5.47 -7.36
CA GLY A 56 13.47 4.74 -7.67
C GLY A 56 14.17 4.10 -6.47
N ARG A 57 13.58 4.16 -5.28
CA ARG A 57 14.23 3.70 -4.05
C ARG A 57 14.32 2.17 -3.99
N ASP A 58 15.51 1.65 -3.68
CA ASP A 58 15.72 0.22 -3.48
C ASP A 58 14.84 -0.34 -2.34
N GLY A 59 14.36 -1.55 -2.53
CA GLY A 59 13.56 -2.24 -1.54
C GLY A 59 12.10 -1.79 -1.46
N VAL A 60 11.66 -0.88 -2.33
CA VAL A 60 10.27 -0.42 -2.42
C VAL A 60 9.82 -0.41 -3.87
N ASP A 61 8.75 -1.14 -4.18
CA ASP A 61 8.05 -1.04 -5.46
C ASP A 61 6.77 -0.25 -5.26
N SER A 62 6.56 0.74 -6.12
CA SER A 62 5.41 1.65 -6.09
C SER A 62 4.43 1.32 -7.21
N PHE A 63 3.15 1.33 -6.88
CA PHE A 63 2.06 0.99 -7.80
C PHE A 63 0.96 2.05 -7.80
N ILE A 64 0.34 2.22 -8.95
CA ILE A 64 -0.94 2.91 -9.07
C ILE A 64 -2.05 1.88 -9.06
N VAL A 65 -3.09 2.13 -8.28
CA VAL A 65 -4.32 1.36 -8.29
C VAL A 65 -5.29 2.02 -9.24
N GLU A 66 -5.79 1.28 -10.21
CA GLU A 66 -6.80 1.74 -11.15
C GLU A 66 -8.12 0.98 -10.96
N ALA A 67 -9.22 1.66 -11.17
CA ALA A 67 -10.55 1.07 -11.23
C ALA A 67 -11.29 1.69 -12.43
N GLU A 68 -11.90 0.85 -13.25
CA GLU A 68 -12.60 1.30 -14.48
C GLU A 68 -11.73 2.18 -15.38
N GLY A 69 -10.43 1.88 -15.46
CA GLY A 69 -9.47 2.62 -16.27
C GLY A 69 -8.96 3.93 -15.70
N GLU A 70 -9.38 4.29 -14.46
CA GLU A 70 -9.00 5.54 -13.83
C GLU A 70 -8.09 5.30 -12.60
N PRO A 71 -7.03 6.10 -12.42
CA PRO A 71 -6.22 6.04 -11.21
C PRO A 71 -7.04 6.44 -9.98
N VAL A 72 -7.05 5.60 -8.96
CA VAL A 72 -7.86 5.80 -7.76
C VAL A 72 -7.07 5.71 -6.45
N GLY A 73 -5.81 5.28 -6.52
CA GLY A 73 -5.01 5.13 -5.31
C GLY A 73 -3.58 4.67 -5.59
N TYR A 74 -2.86 4.50 -4.50
CA TYR A 74 -1.46 4.15 -4.45
C TYR A 74 -1.24 2.96 -3.53
N LEU A 75 -0.42 2.02 -3.95
CA LEU A 75 0.12 0.95 -3.13
C LEU A 75 1.63 0.90 -3.27
N GLN A 76 2.32 0.56 -2.20
CA GLN A 76 3.72 0.20 -2.27
C GLN A 76 3.94 -1.13 -1.56
N ALA A 77 4.86 -1.92 -2.11
CA ALA A 77 5.39 -3.12 -1.48
C ALA A 77 6.82 -2.82 -1.06
N TRP A 78 7.14 -3.07 0.19
CA TRP A 78 8.50 -2.87 0.71
C TRP A 78 9.09 -4.17 1.23
N ARG A 79 10.39 -4.26 1.17
CA ARG A 79 11.14 -5.39 1.70
C ARG A 79 12.42 -4.97 2.40
N SER A 80 12.65 -5.56 3.56
CA SER A 80 13.87 -5.37 4.34
C SER A 80 14.28 -6.72 4.92
N GLY A 81 15.34 -7.32 4.39
CA GLY A 81 15.73 -8.68 4.75
C GLY A 81 14.64 -9.71 4.42
N VAL A 82 14.14 -10.39 5.46
CA VAL A 82 13.06 -11.36 5.34
C VAL A 82 11.67 -10.75 5.60
N ALA A 83 11.63 -9.55 6.15
CA ALA A 83 10.37 -8.82 6.39
C ALA A 83 9.90 -8.12 5.13
N GLY A 84 8.59 -8.02 4.97
CA GLY A 84 8.00 -7.28 3.86
C GLY A 84 6.54 -6.95 4.12
N GLY A 85 6.08 -5.86 3.55
CA GLY A 85 4.73 -5.37 3.79
C GLY A 85 4.21 -4.46 2.70
N LEU A 86 3.00 -3.99 2.91
CA LEU A 86 2.30 -3.05 2.05
C LEU A 86 1.96 -1.78 2.81
N ASP A 87 1.93 -0.68 2.08
CA ASP A 87 1.32 0.59 2.49
C ASP A 87 0.52 1.13 1.32
N GLY A 88 -0.50 1.91 1.61
CA GLY A 88 -1.27 2.49 0.52
C GLY A 88 -2.40 3.40 0.98
N PHE A 89 -2.99 4.07 0.00
CA PHE A 89 -4.17 4.91 0.20
C PHE A 89 -5.04 4.95 -1.05
N LEU A 90 -6.31 5.28 -0.87
CA LEU A 90 -7.21 5.68 -1.94
C LEU A 90 -7.44 7.18 -1.87
N ILE A 91 -7.66 7.80 -3.03
CA ILE A 91 -8.17 9.17 -3.06
C ILE A 91 -9.57 9.21 -2.40
N PRO A 92 -9.97 10.33 -1.77
CA PRO A 92 -11.22 10.39 -1.01
C PRO A 92 -12.46 9.91 -1.78
N GLY A 93 -12.60 10.31 -3.03
CA GLY A 93 -13.74 9.95 -3.87
C GLY A 93 -13.83 8.48 -4.27
N ALA A 94 -12.77 7.70 -4.04
CA ALA A 94 -12.73 6.27 -4.36
C ALA A 94 -12.96 5.36 -3.14
N ARG A 95 -13.08 5.94 -1.96
CA ARG A 95 -13.26 5.20 -0.70
C ARG A 95 -14.66 4.60 -0.58
N GLY A 96 -14.79 3.53 0.20
CA GLY A 96 -16.08 2.91 0.52
C GLY A 96 -16.65 2.00 -0.58
N ARG A 97 -15.86 1.68 -1.61
CA ARG A 97 -16.26 0.83 -2.73
C ARG A 97 -15.55 -0.53 -2.75
N GLY A 98 -14.79 -0.86 -1.73
CA GLY A 98 -14.04 -2.12 -1.65
C GLY A 98 -12.81 -2.19 -2.54
N LEU A 99 -12.33 -1.07 -3.07
CA LEU A 99 -11.22 -1.04 -4.03
C LEU A 99 -9.87 -1.34 -3.38
N MET A 100 -9.58 -0.76 -2.21
CA MET A 100 -8.31 -1.05 -1.53
C MET A 100 -8.22 -2.50 -1.05
N PRO A 101 -9.25 -3.08 -0.41
CA PRO A 101 -9.22 -4.50 -0.09
C PRO A 101 -8.96 -5.40 -1.30
N ASP A 102 -9.59 -5.11 -2.42
CA ASP A 102 -9.41 -5.86 -3.66
C ASP A 102 -7.97 -5.77 -4.19
N ALA A 103 -7.44 -4.55 -4.29
CA ALA A 103 -6.09 -4.31 -4.77
C ALA A 103 -5.01 -4.90 -3.85
N ALA A 104 -5.15 -4.69 -2.54
CA ALA A 104 -4.21 -5.19 -1.55
C ALA A 104 -4.20 -6.72 -1.50
N ARG A 105 -5.38 -7.36 -1.56
CA ARG A 105 -5.47 -8.81 -1.63
C ARG A 105 -4.79 -9.37 -2.89
N ALA A 106 -5.06 -8.78 -4.04
CA ALA A 106 -4.46 -9.21 -5.29
C ALA A 106 -2.93 -9.11 -5.25
N LEU A 107 -2.39 -8.00 -4.75
CA LEU A 107 -0.95 -7.83 -4.61
C LEU A 107 -0.35 -8.78 -3.57
N ALA A 108 -1.00 -8.96 -2.43
CA ALA A 108 -0.54 -9.89 -1.40
C ALA A 108 -0.50 -11.34 -1.92
N VAL A 109 -1.53 -11.79 -2.63
CA VAL A 109 -1.55 -13.12 -3.27
C VAL A 109 -0.38 -13.28 -4.24
N PHE A 110 -0.14 -12.26 -5.07
CA PHE A 110 0.99 -12.26 -6.01
C PHE A 110 2.34 -12.41 -5.30
N LEU A 111 2.57 -11.65 -4.23
CA LEU A 111 3.81 -11.68 -3.46
C LEU A 111 4.02 -13.03 -2.76
N LEU A 112 2.97 -13.55 -2.14
CA LEU A 112 3.02 -14.85 -1.46
C LEU A 112 3.24 -16.01 -2.45
N ALA A 113 2.59 -15.97 -3.61
CA ALA A 113 2.82 -16.94 -4.68
C ALA A 113 4.25 -16.84 -5.23
N GLY A 114 4.84 -15.65 -5.21
CA GLY A 114 6.23 -15.40 -5.57
C GLY A 114 7.26 -15.80 -4.52
N GLY A 115 6.81 -16.36 -3.38
CA GLY A 115 7.67 -16.93 -2.35
C GLY A 115 7.87 -16.07 -1.11
N TRP A 116 7.14 -14.95 -0.95
CA TRP A 116 7.15 -14.21 0.31
C TRP A 116 6.53 -15.10 1.41
N PRO A 117 7.15 -15.19 2.60
CA PRO A 117 6.60 -16.03 3.68
C PRO A 117 5.32 -15.44 4.28
N GLU A 118 5.24 -14.13 4.33
CA GLU A 118 4.07 -13.37 4.78
C GLU A 118 4.13 -11.95 4.20
N VAL A 119 3.00 -11.26 4.25
CA VAL A 119 2.89 -9.83 3.92
C VAL A 119 2.30 -9.14 5.14
N THR A 120 2.88 -8.01 5.55
CA THR A 120 2.42 -7.28 6.72
C THR A 120 1.85 -5.91 6.35
N VAL A 121 1.02 -5.38 7.24
CA VAL A 121 0.57 -3.99 7.26
C VAL A 121 0.60 -3.50 8.71
N ASP A 122 0.74 -2.20 8.90
CA ASP A 122 0.96 -1.61 10.22
C ASP A 122 0.14 -0.35 10.47
N PRO A 123 -1.20 -0.42 10.31
CA PRO A 123 -2.05 0.75 10.51
C PRO A 123 -2.02 1.26 11.95
N TYR A 124 -2.17 2.57 12.10
CA TYR A 124 -2.41 3.17 13.42
C TYR A 124 -3.71 2.65 14.03
N THR A 125 -3.76 2.45 15.33
CA THR A 125 -4.97 1.94 16.02
C THR A 125 -6.15 2.90 15.92
N TRP A 126 -5.89 4.22 15.75
CA TRP A 126 -6.94 5.22 15.53
C TRP A 126 -7.56 5.17 14.12
N ASN A 127 -6.92 4.48 13.19
CA ASN A 127 -7.37 4.42 11.79
C ASN A 127 -8.25 3.19 11.54
N ASP A 128 -9.46 3.23 12.07
CA ASP A 128 -10.43 2.13 11.94
C ASP A 128 -10.75 1.77 10.48
N ARG A 129 -10.75 2.76 9.59
CA ARG A 129 -11.01 2.54 8.17
C ARG A 129 -9.93 1.66 7.56
N ALA A 130 -8.66 1.95 7.82
CA ALA A 130 -7.55 1.16 7.32
C ALA A 130 -7.58 -0.26 7.90
N ILE A 131 -7.79 -0.41 9.20
CA ILE A 131 -7.87 -1.71 9.86
C ILE A 131 -8.96 -2.57 9.21
N ARG A 132 -10.15 -2.01 8.99
CA ARG A 132 -11.25 -2.74 8.33
C ARG A 132 -10.92 -3.10 6.88
N ALA A 133 -10.26 -2.20 6.14
CA ALA A 133 -9.85 -2.47 4.77
C ALA A 133 -8.85 -3.62 4.70
N TRP A 134 -7.84 -3.61 5.56
CA TRP A 134 -6.86 -4.70 5.64
C TRP A 134 -7.50 -6.02 6.06
N GLN A 135 -8.42 -6.00 7.03
CA GLN A 135 -9.18 -7.20 7.41
C GLN A 135 -9.96 -7.78 6.22
N LYS A 136 -10.64 -6.95 5.46
CA LYS A 136 -11.36 -7.38 4.24
C LYS A 136 -10.40 -7.95 3.18
N ALA A 137 -9.19 -7.46 3.11
CA ALA A 137 -8.16 -7.99 2.22
C ALA A 137 -7.59 -9.33 2.67
N GLY A 138 -7.85 -9.77 3.90
CA GLY A 138 -7.38 -11.04 4.44
C GLY A 138 -6.24 -10.92 5.45
N PHE A 139 -5.91 -9.70 5.89
CA PHE A 139 -4.92 -9.49 6.95
C PHE A 139 -5.56 -9.72 8.32
N VAL A 140 -4.81 -10.35 9.20
CA VAL A 140 -5.25 -10.68 10.56
C VAL A 140 -4.36 -9.97 11.58
N GLU A 141 -4.97 -9.38 12.60
CA GLU A 141 -4.25 -8.74 13.70
C GLU A 141 -3.32 -9.74 14.38
N HIS A 142 -2.05 -9.36 14.53
CA HIS A 142 -1.05 -10.16 15.21
C HIS A 142 -0.67 -9.57 16.56
N SER A 143 -0.34 -8.27 16.62
CA SER A 143 0.13 -7.61 17.84
C SER A 143 -0.10 -6.10 17.78
N ARG A 144 -0.14 -5.46 18.96
CA ARG A 144 -0.23 -4.01 19.11
C ARG A 144 1.06 -3.48 19.70
N HIS A 145 1.46 -2.30 19.28
CA HIS A 145 2.73 -1.70 19.64
C HIS A 145 2.57 -0.22 20.01
N PRO A 146 3.37 0.26 21.00
CA PRO A 146 3.42 1.68 21.31
C PRO A 146 4.07 2.48 20.15
N PRO A 147 3.98 3.81 20.17
CA PRO A 147 4.74 4.65 19.25
C PRO A 147 6.22 4.29 19.23
N ASP A 148 6.86 4.40 18.09
CA ASP A 148 8.28 4.13 17.91
C ASP A 148 8.90 5.12 16.89
N ALA A 149 10.10 4.83 16.40
CA ALA A 149 10.80 5.72 15.46
C ALA A 149 10.05 5.91 14.14
N ASP A 150 9.29 4.90 13.72
CA ASP A 150 8.58 4.89 12.44
C ASP A 150 7.08 5.18 12.58
N HIS A 151 6.56 5.18 13.81
CA HIS A 151 5.13 5.35 14.10
C HIS A 151 4.90 6.38 15.18
N SER A 152 4.20 7.45 14.86
CA SER A 152 3.92 8.57 15.78
C SER A 152 2.83 8.26 16.82
N ALA A 153 2.11 7.15 16.69
CA ALA A 153 1.04 6.72 17.58
C ALA A 153 1.04 5.19 17.72
N GLU A 154 0.20 4.66 18.62
CA GLU A 154 -0.01 3.22 18.74
C GLU A 154 -0.43 2.61 17.40
N TRP A 155 0.11 1.45 17.06
CA TRP A 155 -0.14 0.78 15.80
C TRP A 155 -0.35 -0.72 15.98
N VAL A 156 -0.96 -1.32 14.96
CA VAL A 156 -1.29 -2.75 14.91
C VAL A 156 -0.45 -3.40 13.82
N LEU A 157 0.26 -4.47 14.16
CA LEU A 157 0.85 -5.34 13.15
C LEU A 157 -0.20 -6.35 12.70
N MET A 158 -0.51 -6.34 11.42
CA MET A 158 -1.41 -7.30 10.79
C MET A 158 -0.67 -8.11 9.73
N ARG A 159 -1.05 -9.36 9.54
CA ARG A 159 -0.36 -10.30 8.63
C ARG A 159 -1.33 -10.99 7.69
N ALA A 160 -0.88 -11.20 6.47
CA ALA A 160 -1.52 -12.10 5.52
C ALA A 160 -0.57 -13.22 5.13
N SER A 161 -1.12 -14.40 4.98
CA SER A 161 -0.44 -15.60 4.48
C SER A 161 -1.37 -16.32 3.51
N LEU A 162 -0.87 -17.35 2.84
CA LEU A 162 -1.72 -18.18 1.97
C LEU A 162 -2.90 -18.81 2.72
N ARG A 163 -2.83 -18.91 4.05
CA ARG A 163 -3.90 -19.45 4.88
C ARG A 163 -5.01 -18.44 5.18
N THR A 164 -4.70 -17.13 5.15
CA THR A 164 -5.66 -16.07 5.49
C THR A 164 -6.33 -15.46 4.26
N LEU A 165 -5.76 -15.68 3.09
CA LEU A 165 -6.26 -15.18 1.80
C LEU A 165 -7.10 -16.26 1.03
#